data_d540992f5a660abdb19ded09bb684a71
#
_entry.id   d540992f5a660abdb19ded09bb684a71
#
_cell.length_a   1.000
_cell.length_b   1.000
_cell.length_c   1.000
_cell.angle_alpha   90.00
_cell.angle_beta   90.00
_cell.angle_gamma   90.00
#
_symmetry.space_group_name_H-M   'P 1'
#
loop_
_entity.id
_entity.type
_entity.pdbx_description
1 polymer ?
#
loop_
_entity_poly.entity_id
_entity_poly.type
_entity_poly.pdbx_seq_one_letter_code
_entity_poly.pdbx_strand_id
1 'polypeptide(L)'
;MFRNDIVTDGQFDCVKVSKTEKQNVVSYGDLLFTLSSETPSEVGIGAIYLGKTNPIYLNSFCFGVHLSNQGNIYGPYLAYFVTSQYFRKTILPFAQGSTRYNLMKSDFLKHKFCFPNMATQKAIYNALHTLSEKIQNEEVCLNKYTEQKQYLLALLFI
;
A
#
# COMPACT_ATOMS: atom_id res chain seq x y z
N MET A 1 4.85 -6.45 5.40
CA MET A 1 3.74 -6.34 4.44
C MET A 1 3.04 -5.01 4.64
N PHE A 2 2.61 -4.35 3.58
CA PHE A 2 1.92 -3.07 3.70
C PHE A 2 0.58 -3.27 4.42
N ARG A 3 0.38 -2.54 5.51
CA ARG A 3 -0.89 -2.56 6.25
C ARG A 3 -1.88 -1.55 5.69
N ASN A 4 -1.37 -0.57 4.95
CA ASN A 4 -2.15 0.54 4.39
C ASN A 4 -1.82 0.68 2.90
N ASP A 5 -2.79 1.11 2.12
CA ASP A 5 -2.67 1.40 0.69
C ASP A 5 -1.81 2.65 0.43
N ILE A 6 -1.70 3.51 1.45
CA ILE A 6 -0.85 4.69 1.48
C ILE A 6 0.16 4.52 2.61
N VAL A 7 1.44 4.59 2.26
CA VAL A 7 2.55 4.60 3.21
C VAL A 7 2.97 6.04 3.44
N THR A 8 2.96 6.45 4.70
CA THR A 8 3.36 7.79 5.16
C THR A 8 4.50 7.71 6.16
N ASP A 9 4.97 8.85 6.64
CA ASP A 9 6.05 8.93 7.62
C ASP A 9 5.67 8.27 8.96
N GLY A 10 6.68 7.73 9.66
CA GLY A 10 6.51 7.10 10.97
C GLY A 10 6.10 5.61 10.95
N GLN A 11 6.01 5.00 9.79
CA GLN A 11 5.63 3.58 9.61
C GLN A 11 6.85 2.68 9.28
N PHE A 12 8.05 3.08 9.71
CA PHE A 12 9.29 2.43 9.30
C PHE A 12 10.10 1.96 10.50
N ASP A 13 10.81 0.86 10.31
CA ASP A 13 11.85 0.41 11.20
C ASP A 13 13.17 1.11 10.87
N CYS A 14 13.94 1.47 11.89
CA CYS A 14 15.26 2.05 11.70
C CYS A 14 16.27 0.95 11.33
N VAL A 15 16.99 1.15 10.24
CA VAL A 15 18.06 0.25 9.79
C VAL A 15 19.39 0.98 9.69
N LYS A 16 20.47 0.26 10.02
CA LYS A 16 21.83 0.78 9.86
C LYS A 16 22.34 0.44 8.47
N VAL A 17 22.54 1.44 7.63
CA VAL A 17 23.04 1.28 6.25
C VAL A 17 24.47 1.82 6.16
N SER A 18 25.37 1.00 5.58
CA SER A 18 26.75 1.41 5.29
C SER A 18 26.79 2.36 4.08
N LYS A 19 27.74 3.30 4.07
CA LYS A 19 27.93 4.24 2.94
C LYS A 19 28.24 3.55 1.61
N THR A 20 28.77 2.33 1.65
CA THR A 20 29.13 1.52 0.46
C THR A 20 28.03 0.60 0.00
N GLU A 21 26.96 0.47 0.77
CA GLU A 21 25.86 -0.43 0.48
C GLU A 21 24.84 0.22 -0.47
N LYS A 22 24.58 -0.46 -1.57
CA LYS A 22 23.54 -0.01 -2.53
C LYS A 22 22.17 -0.48 -2.05
N GLN A 23 21.31 0.47 -1.75
CA GLN A 23 19.94 0.22 -1.31
C GLN A 23 18.93 0.74 -2.34
N ASN A 24 17.75 0.13 -2.36
CA ASN A 24 16.65 0.61 -3.17
C ASN A 24 15.94 1.76 -2.43
N VAL A 25 16.27 2.98 -2.82
CA VAL A 25 15.69 4.21 -2.24
C VAL A 25 14.26 4.39 -2.74
N VAL A 26 13.38 4.77 -1.85
CA VAL A 26 11.99 5.13 -2.14
C VAL A 26 11.85 6.64 -2.19
N SER A 27 11.13 7.13 -3.18
CA SER A 27 10.81 8.54 -3.37
C SER A 27 9.31 8.78 -3.27
N TYR A 28 8.93 10.02 -2.97
CA TYR A 28 7.52 10.40 -2.97
C TYR A 28 6.83 10.05 -4.31
N GLY A 29 5.69 9.39 -4.23
CA GLY A 29 4.93 8.95 -5.38
C GLY A 29 5.32 7.59 -5.95
N ASP A 30 6.31 6.91 -5.37
CA ASP A 30 6.67 5.56 -5.80
C ASP A 30 5.60 4.55 -5.41
N LEU A 31 5.31 3.64 -6.32
CA LEU A 31 4.51 2.46 -6.03
C LEU A 31 5.40 1.35 -5.48
N LEU A 32 4.98 0.77 -4.39
CA LEU A 32 5.69 -0.27 -3.66
C LEU A 32 4.91 -1.58 -3.77
N PHE A 33 5.59 -2.68 -4.10
CA PHE A 33 4.94 -3.99 -4.29
C PHE A 33 5.68 -5.08 -3.52
N THR A 34 4.92 -6.03 -2.98
CA THR A 34 5.49 -7.26 -2.44
C THR A 34 6.00 -8.14 -3.59
N LEU A 35 7.28 -8.53 -3.52
CA LEU A 35 7.91 -9.37 -4.55
C LEU A 35 7.67 -10.85 -4.30
N SER A 36 7.62 -11.27 -3.04
CA SER A 36 7.58 -12.67 -2.64
C SER A 36 6.68 -12.87 -1.42
N SER A 37 5.88 -13.95 -1.41
CA SER A 37 5.07 -14.38 -0.27
C SER A 37 4.86 -15.89 -0.27
N GLU A 38 4.37 -16.43 0.85
CA GLU A 38 3.98 -17.83 1.01
C GLU A 38 2.63 -18.12 0.34
N THR A 39 1.83 -17.09 0.11
CA THR A 39 0.54 -17.20 -0.56
C THR A 39 0.52 -16.40 -1.86
N PRO A 40 -0.08 -16.93 -2.96
CA PRO A 40 -0.16 -16.20 -4.22
C PRO A 40 -0.99 -14.91 -4.10
N SER A 41 -1.97 -14.89 -3.19
CA SER A 41 -2.83 -13.72 -2.95
C SER A 41 -2.09 -12.53 -2.32
N GLU A 42 -0.93 -12.74 -1.73
CA GLU A 42 -0.13 -11.68 -1.10
C GLU A 42 1.00 -11.15 -1.99
N VAL A 43 1.32 -11.87 -3.07
CA VAL A 43 2.30 -11.41 -4.07
C VAL A 43 1.73 -10.24 -4.85
N GLY A 44 2.54 -9.20 -5.05
CA GLY A 44 2.15 -8.00 -5.78
C GLY A 44 1.09 -7.13 -5.06
N ILE A 45 0.92 -7.28 -3.74
CA ILE A 45 0.17 -6.28 -2.97
C ILE A 45 0.91 -4.96 -3.11
N GLY A 46 0.18 -3.92 -3.51
CA GLY A 46 0.70 -2.60 -3.79
C GLY A 46 0.33 -1.57 -2.73
N ALA A 47 1.20 -0.58 -2.58
CA ALA A 47 0.96 0.65 -1.84
C ALA A 47 1.65 1.82 -2.55
N ILE A 48 1.25 3.05 -2.26
CA ILE A 48 1.95 4.24 -2.71
C ILE A 48 2.63 4.93 -1.53
N TYR A 49 3.85 5.43 -1.74
CA TYR A 49 4.53 6.25 -0.75
C TYR A 49 4.21 7.73 -0.96
N LEU A 50 3.59 8.35 0.03
CA LEU A 50 3.24 9.78 0.05
C LEU A 50 3.84 10.52 1.24
N GLY A 51 4.87 9.96 1.87
CA GLY A 51 5.62 10.61 2.97
C GLY A 51 6.69 11.57 2.48
N LYS A 52 7.34 12.23 3.43
CA LYS A 52 8.41 13.22 3.20
C LYS A 52 9.77 12.76 3.72
N THR A 53 9.81 11.68 4.49
CA THR A 53 11.06 11.14 5.06
C THR A 53 11.96 10.63 3.95
N ASN A 54 13.23 11.01 3.99
CA ASN A 54 14.26 10.57 3.05
C ASN A 54 15.62 10.51 3.78
N PRO A 55 16.43 9.46 3.61
CA PRO A 55 16.19 8.31 2.74
C PRO A 55 15.33 7.21 3.39
N ILE A 56 14.47 6.56 2.60
CA ILE A 56 13.77 5.33 2.95
C ILE A 56 14.22 4.23 2.01
N TYR A 57 14.34 3.02 2.54
CA TYR A 57 14.81 1.86 1.79
C TYR A 57 13.77 0.74 1.80
N LEU A 58 13.66 0.04 0.68
CA LEU A 58 12.84 -1.16 0.60
C LEU A 58 13.62 -2.38 1.08
N ASN A 59 12.93 -3.27 1.78
CA ASN A 59 13.47 -4.58 2.10
C ASN A 59 13.57 -5.47 0.84
N SER A 60 14.30 -6.58 0.93
CA SER A 60 14.53 -7.51 -0.18
C SER A 60 13.29 -8.24 -0.70
N PHE A 61 12.19 -8.23 0.05
CA PHE A 61 10.93 -8.86 -0.33
C PHE A 61 9.96 -7.91 -1.05
N CYS A 62 10.39 -6.68 -1.26
CA CYS A 62 9.61 -5.65 -1.93
C CYS A 62 10.40 -5.03 -3.09
N PHE A 63 9.70 -4.43 -4.03
CA PHE A 63 10.30 -3.59 -5.05
C PHE A 63 9.46 -2.33 -5.25
N GLY A 64 10.14 -1.25 -5.69
CA GLY A 64 9.52 0.02 -6.02
C GLY A 64 9.43 0.22 -7.53
N VAL A 65 8.40 0.93 -7.95
CA VAL A 65 8.22 1.43 -9.32
C VAL A 65 8.17 2.95 -9.25
N HIS A 66 9.20 3.58 -9.79
CA HIS A 66 9.23 5.03 -9.91
C HIS A 66 8.42 5.48 -11.13
N LEU A 67 7.51 6.42 -10.93
CA LEU A 67 6.68 6.97 -12.00
C LEU A 67 7.39 8.15 -12.66
N SER A 68 8.06 7.91 -13.78
CA SER A 68 8.85 8.92 -14.47
C SER A 68 8.01 10.02 -15.15
N ASN A 69 6.72 9.79 -15.39
CA ASN A 69 5.82 10.75 -16.02
C ASN A 69 4.50 10.87 -15.24
N GLN A 70 4.47 11.76 -14.26
CA GLN A 70 3.31 11.98 -13.39
C GLN A 70 2.26 12.94 -14.01
N GLY A 71 2.50 13.50 -15.19
CA GLY A 71 1.66 14.56 -15.75
C GLY A 71 0.19 14.19 -15.94
N ASN A 72 -0.12 12.91 -16.11
CA ASN A 72 -1.48 12.40 -16.33
C ASN A 72 -1.97 11.43 -15.24
N ILE A 73 -1.22 11.30 -14.12
CA ILE A 73 -1.54 10.36 -13.05
C ILE A 73 -1.63 11.11 -11.72
N TYR A 74 -2.75 10.95 -11.05
CA TYR A 74 -2.96 11.46 -9.70
C TYR A 74 -2.47 10.40 -8.70
N GLY A 75 -1.32 10.63 -8.06
CA GLY A 75 -0.68 9.68 -7.14
C GLY A 75 -1.65 9.06 -6.11
N PRO A 76 -2.42 9.85 -5.34
CA PRO A 76 -3.36 9.29 -4.36
C PRO A 76 -4.42 8.34 -4.94
N TYR A 77 -4.84 8.53 -6.20
CA TYR A 77 -5.73 7.60 -6.89
C TYR A 77 -5.11 6.21 -7.04
N LEU A 78 -3.79 6.14 -7.22
CA LEU A 78 -3.09 4.87 -7.38
C LEU A 78 -3.16 3.98 -6.14
N ALA A 79 -3.30 4.54 -4.94
CA ALA A 79 -3.52 3.77 -3.73
C ALA A 79 -4.74 2.84 -3.88
N TYR A 80 -5.86 3.39 -4.32
CA TYR A 80 -7.08 2.62 -4.56
C TYR A 80 -7.01 1.75 -5.81
N PHE A 81 -6.28 2.20 -6.83
CA PHE A 81 -6.12 1.40 -8.05
C PHE A 81 -5.36 0.09 -7.78
N VAL A 82 -4.22 0.15 -7.06
CA VAL A 82 -3.39 -1.05 -6.80
C VAL A 82 -4.03 -2.03 -5.81
N THR A 83 -5.04 -1.60 -5.06
CA THR A 83 -5.83 -2.46 -4.18
C THR A 83 -7.12 -2.95 -4.85
N SER A 84 -7.46 -2.42 -6.02
CA SER A 84 -8.68 -2.80 -6.73
C SER A 84 -8.69 -4.26 -7.17
N GLN A 85 -9.88 -4.84 -7.22
CA GLN A 85 -10.06 -6.21 -7.72
C GLN A 85 -9.59 -6.36 -9.18
N TYR A 86 -9.74 -5.31 -9.99
CA TYR A 86 -9.24 -5.28 -11.36
C TYR A 86 -7.72 -5.46 -11.39
N PHE A 87 -7.00 -4.64 -10.63
CA PHE A 87 -5.54 -4.75 -10.54
C PHE A 87 -5.11 -6.12 -10.03
N ARG A 88 -5.74 -6.62 -8.95
CA ARG A 88 -5.44 -7.94 -8.37
C ARG A 88 -5.61 -9.07 -9.38
N LYS A 89 -6.73 -9.11 -10.11
CA LYS A 89 -6.98 -10.14 -11.14
C LYS A 89 -5.95 -10.06 -12.27
N THR A 90 -5.52 -8.86 -12.63
CA THR A 90 -4.55 -8.64 -13.71
C THR A 90 -3.14 -9.12 -13.33
N ILE A 91 -2.71 -8.93 -12.08
CA ILE A 91 -1.35 -9.28 -11.68
C ILE A 91 -1.20 -10.68 -11.10
N LEU A 92 -2.27 -11.30 -10.63
CA LEU A 92 -2.23 -12.64 -10.06
C LEU A 92 -1.57 -13.70 -10.97
N PRO A 93 -1.78 -13.71 -12.31
CA PRO A 93 -1.10 -14.63 -13.21
C PRO A 93 0.42 -14.49 -13.24
N PHE A 94 0.98 -13.34 -12.81
CA PHE A 94 2.41 -13.13 -12.71
C PHE A 94 3.03 -13.68 -11.42
N ALA A 95 2.22 -14.15 -10.46
CA ALA A 95 2.68 -14.81 -9.25
C ALA A 95 2.96 -16.29 -9.55
N GLN A 96 4.22 -16.70 -9.51
CA GLN A 96 4.66 -18.06 -9.82
C GLN A 96 5.45 -18.68 -8.65
N GLY A 97 5.23 -19.95 -8.44
CA GLY A 97 5.90 -20.73 -7.38
C GLY A 97 5.00 -21.85 -6.88
N SER A 98 5.57 -22.73 -6.03
CA SER A 98 4.82 -23.83 -5.42
C SER A 98 4.77 -23.73 -3.89
N THR A 99 5.90 -23.51 -3.24
CA THR A 99 6.00 -23.32 -1.78
C THR A 99 6.16 -21.86 -1.40
N ARG A 100 6.79 -21.09 -2.27
CA ARG A 100 6.93 -19.63 -2.16
C ARG A 100 6.67 -19.03 -3.52
N TYR A 101 5.74 -18.09 -3.55
CA TYR A 101 5.33 -17.41 -4.77
C TYR A 101 6.13 -16.13 -4.96
N ASN A 102 6.60 -15.92 -6.18
CA ASN A 102 7.34 -14.73 -6.56
C ASN A 102 6.65 -14.02 -7.72
N LEU A 103 6.65 -12.71 -7.71
CA LEU A 103 6.16 -11.91 -8.82
C LEU A 103 7.17 -11.95 -9.97
N MET A 104 6.71 -12.33 -11.16
CA MET A 104 7.49 -12.22 -12.40
C MET A 104 7.64 -10.74 -12.78
N LYS A 105 8.63 -10.08 -12.13
CA LYS A 105 8.84 -8.63 -12.21
C LYS A 105 8.98 -8.13 -13.66
N SER A 106 9.68 -8.87 -14.53
CA SER A 106 9.88 -8.51 -15.93
C SER A 106 8.56 -8.44 -16.70
N ASP A 107 7.65 -9.36 -16.46
CA ASP A 107 6.37 -9.43 -17.16
C ASP A 107 5.37 -8.46 -16.57
N PHE A 108 5.37 -8.32 -15.25
CA PHE A 108 4.60 -7.27 -14.57
C PHE A 108 4.95 -5.88 -15.10
N LEU A 109 6.24 -5.54 -15.24
CA LEU A 109 6.68 -4.22 -15.72
C LEU A 109 6.37 -3.96 -17.21
N LYS A 110 6.17 -5.01 -18.02
CA LYS A 110 5.72 -4.88 -19.41
C LYS A 110 4.22 -4.67 -19.53
N HIS A 111 3.45 -5.00 -18.49
CA HIS A 111 2.00 -4.86 -18.53
C HIS A 111 1.60 -3.38 -18.58
N LYS A 112 0.66 -3.06 -19.45
CA LYS A 112 0.16 -1.69 -19.63
C LYS A 112 -1.20 -1.55 -18.97
N PHE A 113 -1.32 -0.56 -18.09
CA PHE A 113 -2.59 -0.17 -17.48
C PHE A 113 -3.12 1.09 -18.15
N CYS A 114 -4.42 1.11 -18.39
CA CYS A 114 -5.12 2.30 -18.88
C CYS A 114 -5.76 3.03 -17.71
N PHE A 115 -5.57 4.33 -17.64
CA PHE A 115 -6.14 5.18 -16.60
C PHE A 115 -7.14 6.18 -17.21
N PRO A 116 -8.21 6.52 -16.50
CA PRO A 116 -9.10 7.60 -16.90
C PRO A 116 -8.36 8.95 -16.88
N ASN A 117 -9.01 10.00 -17.38
CA ASN A 117 -8.44 11.33 -17.31
C ASN A 117 -8.27 11.82 -15.85
N MET A 118 -7.44 12.84 -15.66
CA MET A 118 -7.08 13.36 -14.33
C MET A 118 -8.30 13.80 -13.49
N ALA A 119 -9.31 14.38 -14.10
CA ALA A 119 -10.52 14.81 -13.41
C ALA A 119 -11.29 13.61 -12.83
N THR A 120 -11.43 12.55 -13.61
CA THR A 120 -12.06 11.30 -13.19
C THR A 120 -11.26 10.61 -12.10
N GLN A 121 -9.91 10.57 -12.22
CA GLN A 121 -9.05 10.00 -11.16
C GLN A 121 -9.25 10.71 -9.82
N LYS A 122 -9.28 12.04 -9.82
CA LYS A 122 -9.54 12.85 -8.62
C LYS A 122 -10.93 12.61 -8.04
N ALA A 123 -11.95 12.52 -8.90
CA ALA A 123 -13.32 12.25 -8.45
C ALA A 123 -13.44 10.87 -7.78
N ILE A 124 -12.84 9.83 -8.38
CA ILE A 124 -12.79 8.48 -7.79
C ILE A 124 -12.05 8.49 -6.45
N TYR A 125 -10.88 9.13 -6.42
CA TYR A 125 -10.11 9.24 -5.17
C TYR A 125 -10.94 9.91 -4.07
N ASN A 126 -11.52 11.07 -4.34
CA ASN A 126 -12.27 11.81 -3.34
C ASN A 126 -13.45 11.00 -2.79
N ALA A 127 -14.21 10.33 -3.66
CA ALA A 127 -15.31 9.48 -3.22
C ALA A 127 -14.86 8.33 -2.32
N LEU A 128 -13.80 7.60 -2.72
CA LEU A 128 -13.28 6.47 -1.95
C LEU A 128 -12.60 6.92 -0.67
N HIS A 129 -11.88 8.04 -0.71
CA HIS A 129 -11.18 8.59 0.46
C HIS A 129 -12.17 9.05 1.53
N THR A 130 -13.24 9.75 1.15
CA THR A 130 -14.31 10.14 2.08
C THR A 130 -14.95 8.92 2.74
N LEU A 131 -15.17 7.83 2.00
CA LEU A 131 -15.67 6.58 2.57
C LEU A 131 -14.67 5.94 3.53
N SER A 132 -13.39 5.93 3.18
CA SER A 132 -12.32 5.38 4.05
C SER A 132 -12.20 6.17 5.35
N GLU A 133 -12.24 7.51 5.29
CA GLU A 133 -12.22 8.36 6.47
C GLU A 133 -13.44 8.11 7.36
N LYS A 134 -14.62 7.94 6.76
CA LYS A 134 -15.84 7.64 7.52
C LYS A 134 -15.71 6.28 8.23
N ILE A 135 -15.27 5.24 7.53
CA ILE A 135 -15.03 3.91 8.13
C ILE A 135 -14.06 4.02 9.30
N GLN A 136 -12.93 4.70 9.12
CA GLN A 136 -11.94 4.87 10.18
C GLN A 136 -12.51 5.60 11.40
N ASN A 137 -13.30 6.64 11.21
CA ASN A 137 -13.96 7.36 12.30
C ASN A 137 -14.95 6.48 13.06
N GLU A 138 -15.73 5.64 12.36
CA GLU A 138 -16.66 4.70 12.99
C GLU A 138 -15.91 3.60 13.77
N GLU A 139 -14.78 3.10 13.27
CA GLU A 139 -13.93 2.14 13.97
C GLU A 139 -13.36 2.73 15.27
N VAL A 140 -12.89 3.98 15.23
CA VAL A 140 -12.42 4.70 16.43
C VAL A 140 -13.56 4.85 17.45
N CYS A 141 -14.75 5.20 16.98
CA CYS A 141 -15.93 5.33 17.84
C CYS A 141 -16.30 3.99 18.48
N LEU A 142 -16.33 2.91 17.71
CA LEU A 142 -16.59 1.56 18.18
C LEU A 142 -15.60 1.11 19.27
N ASN A 143 -14.31 1.39 19.07
CA ASN A 143 -13.28 1.07 20.05
C ASN A 143 -13.52 1.81 21.37
N LYS A 144 -13.83 3.11 21.33
CA LYS A 144 -14.16 3.89 22.54
C LYS A 144 -15.38 3.35 23.26
N TYR A 145 -16.44 2.97 22.55
CA TYR A 145 -17.61 2.35 23.19
C TYR A 145 -17.28 0.98 23.80
N THR A 146 -16.41 0.22 23.16
CA THR A 146 -15.96 -1.06 23.68
C THR A 146 -15.16 -0.89 24.97
N GLU A 147 -14.25 0.07 25.03
CA GLU A 147 -13.52 0.44 26.24
C GLU A 147 -14.45 0.91 27.36
N GLN A 148 -15.41 1.77 27.04
CA GLN A 148 -16.41 2.25 28.00
C GLN A 148 -17.25 1.11 28.56
N LYS A 149 -17.69 0.18 27.71
CA LYS A 149 -18.40 -1.02 28.14
C LYS A 149 -17.58 -1.86 29.10
N GLN A 150 -16.30 -2.11 28.79
CA GLN A 150 -15.41 -2.89 29.66
C GLN A 150 -15.21 -2.20 31.03
N TYR A 151 -15.01 -0.89 31.01
CA TYR A 151 -14.91 -0.10 32.25
C TYR A 151 -16.15 -0.22 33.13
N LEU A 152 -17.34 -0.08 32.53
CA LEU A 152 -18.60 -0.22 33.27
C LEU A 152 -18.80 -1.64 33.84
N LEU A 153 -18.45 -2.67 33.06
CA LEU A 153 -18.51 -4.06 33.54
C LEU A 153 -17.59 -4.27 34.74
N ALA A 154 -16.38 -3.71 34.73
CA ALA A 154 -15.45 -3.80 35.83
C ALA A 154 -15.96 -3.05 37.10
N LEU A 155 -16.72 -1.96 36.93
CA LEU A 155 -17.29 -1.20 38.05
C LEU A 155 -18.55 -1.82 38.63
N LEU A 156 -19.39 -2.43 37.80
CA LEU A 156 -20.73 -2.89 38.23
C LEU A 156 -20.76 -4.32 38.76
N PHE A 157 -19.71 -5.10 38.47
CA PHE A 157 -19.64 -6.53 38.86
C PHE A 157 -18.40 -6.86 39.69
N ILE A 158 -18.06 -5.97 40.65
CA ILE A 158 -17.03 -6.23 41.68
C ILE A 158 -17.62 -7.11 42.75
#